data_8dbf612b7b8ddbc14ec52a465fbfc119
#
_entry.id   8dbf612b7b8ddbc14ec52a465fbfc119
#
_cell.length_a   1.000
_cell.length_b   1.000
_cell.length_c   1.000
_cell.angle_alpha   90.00
_cell.angle_beta   90.00
_cell.angle_gamma   90.00
#
_symmetry.space_group_name_H-M   'P 1'
#
loop_
_entity.id
_entity.type
_entity.pdbx_description
1 polymer ?
#
loop_
_entity_poly.entity_id
_entity_poly.type
_entity_poly.pdbx_seq_one_letter_code
_entity_poly.pdbx_strand_id
1 'polypeptide(L)'
;MIKFGPSGNSESFYAAGYSHTEEAATYVKEMGLDCFEYSFGRGVRMGEEKAHAIGRAFDAEGVEISVHAPYFINFANPEEEMVAKSYGYVLDSAKMCRVMGGKRIVFHPAAHGKDAREIAVSRAEDRLKVLRDYIYLNGLQDMMFCPETMGKLAQIGTPEEIIRFCLVDEVYTPCIDFGHVNAREQGSLKTAADYRALLETFLEKLGYERMKHFHVHFSKIMYGAKGEIKHLTFADEKYGPEFEPLAAVLHEFKLEPYIVSESDGTQAEDARAMKRMYQAVLA
;
A
#
# COMPACT_ATOMS: atom_id res chain seq x y z
N MET A 1 -2.08 17.04 -4.70
CA MET A 1 -1.62 16.53 -6.02
C MET A 1 -1.23 15.07 -5.86
N ILE A 2 -1.64 14.20 -6.80
CA ILE A 2 -1.31 12.76 -6.80
C ILE A 2 0.21 12.57 -6.83
N LYS A 3 0.73 11.64 -6.04
CA LYS A 3 2.12 11.21 -6.02
C LYS A 3 2.23 9.84 -6.68
N PHE A 4 3.27 9.63 -7.48
CA PHE A 4 3.54 8.36 -8.15
C PHE A 4 4.94 7.88 -7.83
N GLY A 5 5.10 6.58 -7.53
CA GLY A 5 6.38 5.99 -7.24
C GLY A 5 6.40 4.46 -7.26
N PRO A 6 7.58 3.85 -7.14
CA PRO A 6 7.73 2.40 -7.08
C PRO A 6 7.67 1.85 -5.66
N SER A 7 7.25 0.59 -5.51
CA SER A 7 7.47 -0.24 -4.33
C SER A 7 8.81 -0.96 -4.47
N GLY A 8 9.85 -0.43 -3.80
CA GLY A 8 11.21 -0.94 -3.95
C GLY A 8 11.87 -0.55 -5.28
N ASN A 9 13.01 -1.18 -5.56
CA ASN A 9 13.84 -0.86 -6.72
C ASN A 9 13.51 -1.75 -7.92
N SER A 10 13.33 -1.12 -9.10
CA SER A 10 13.20 -1.82 -10.37
C SER A 10 14.49 -2.51 -10.80
N GLU A 11 14.42 -3.44 -11.74
CA GLU A 11 15.61 -4.03 -12.37
C GLU A 11 16.49 -2.98 -13.04
N SER A 12 15.91 -1.95 -13.64
CA SER A 12 16.60 -0.84 -14.28
C SER A 12 17.41 0.03 -13.29
N PHE A 13 17.03 0.10 -12.01
CA PHE A 13 17.82 0.73 -10.96
C PHE A 13 19.20 0.05 -10.85
N TYR A 14 19.23 -1.26 -10.78
CA TYR A 14 20.48 -2.04 -10.70
C TYR A 14 21.24 -2.00 -12.04
N ALA A 15 20.53 -2.03 -13.17
CA ALA A 15 21.14 -1.93 -14.51
C ALA A 15 21.79 -0.56 -14.74
N ALA A 16 21.30 0.51 -14.10
CA ALA A 16 21.90 1.84 -14.10
C ALA A 16 23.15 1.95 -13.19
N GLY A 17 23.50 0.88 -12.46
CA GLY A 17 24.68 0.83 -11.60
C GLY A 17 24.43 1.23 -10.14
N TYR A 18 23.21 1.54 -9.77
CA TYR A 18 22.80 1.82 -8.38
C TYR A 18 22.71 0.52 -7.56
N SER A 19 22.92 0.61 -6.25
CA SER A 19 22.93 -0.59 -5.37
C SER A 19 22.42 -0.33 -3.96
N HIS A 20 22.42 0.92 -3.50
CA HIS A 20 22.03 1.29 -2.14
C HIS A 20 20.71 2.06 -2.13
N THR A 21 19.92 1.85 -1.08
CA THR A 21 18.59 2.48 -0.94
C THR A 21 18.66 4.02 -0.98
N GLU A 22 19.73 4.64 -0.48
CA GLU A 22 19.93 6.09 -0.54
C GLU A 22 19.97 6.60 -1.99
N GLU A 23 20.51 5.81 -2.90
CA GLU A 23 20.61 6.14 -4.33
C GLU A 23 19.26 6.05 -5.03
N ALA A 24 18.29 5.32 -4.43
CA ALA A 24 16.94 5.23 -4.96
C ALA A 24 16.25 6.60 -5.03
N ALA A 25 16.59 7.54 -4.14
CA ALA A 25 16.05 8.90 -4.17
C ALA A 25 16.38 9.60 -5.49
N THR A 26 17.65 9.60 -5.88
CA THR A 26 18.14 10.19 -7.15
C THR A 26 17.52 9.47 -8.34
N TYR A 27 17.52 8.13 -8.35
CA TYR A 27 16.92 7.34 -9.43
C TYR A 27 15.43 7.63 -9.62
N VAL A 28 14.65 7.67 -8.54
CA VAL A 28 13.21 7.99 -8.57
C VAL A 28 12.99 9.40 -9.12
N LYS A 29 13.81 10.35 -8.71
CA LYS A 29 13.78 11.73 -9.22
C LYS A 29 14.10 11.81 -10.71
N GLU A 30 15.12 11.10 -11.18
CA GLU A 30 15.51 11.02 -12.60
C GLU A 30 14.40 10.38 -13.46
N MET A 31 13.67 9.41 -12.90
CA MET A 31 12.48 8.82 -13.52
C MET A 31 11.28 9.80 -13.58
N GLY A 32 11.39 10.99 -12.94
CA GLY A 32 10.33 11.99 -12.86
C GLY A 32 9.20 11.59 -11.93
N LEU A 33 9.50 10.76 -10.91
CA LEU A 33 8.55 10.26 -9.92
C LEU A 33 8.62 11.07 -8.63
N ASP A 34 7.63 10.89 -7.75
CA ASP A 34 7.37 11.77 -6.62
C ASP A 34 7.59 11.09 -5.27
N CYS A 35 7.55 9.76 -5.24
CA CYS A 35 7.58 8.99 -4.00
C CYS A 35 8.22 7.61 -4.20
N PHE A 36 8.48 6.94 -3.08
CA PHE A 36 9.08 5.61 -3.02
C PHE A 36 8.54 4.86 -1.80
N GLU A 37 8.25 3.58 -1.94
CA GLU A 37 7.90 2.73 -0.82
C GLU A 37 9.03 1.78 -0.46
N TYR A 38 9.50 1.88 0.79
CA TYR A 38 10.50 0.97 1.34
C TYR A 38 9.84 -0.25 1.98
N SER A 39 10.18 -1.45 1.52
CA SER A 39 9.65 -2.69 2.10
C SER A 39 10.56 -3.27 3.19
N PHE A 40 10.01 -3.46 4.39
CA PHE A 40 10.69 -4.20 5.47
C PHE A 40 10.59 -5.73 5.34
N GLY A 41 9.86 -6.24 4.36
CA GLY A 41 9.79 -7.64 3.95
C GLY A 41 9.84 -8.67 5.10
N ARG A 42 11.05 -9.01 5.55
CA ARG A 42 11.31 -10.03 6.57
C ARG A 42 11.62 -9.50 7.97
N GLY A 43 11.18 -8.29 8.28
CA GLY A 43 11.36 -7.66 9.60
C GLY A 43 12.19 -6.38 9.56
N VAL A 44 11.99 -5.54 10.55
CA VAL A 44 12.70 -4.26 10.69
C VAL A 44 14.10 -4.54 11.26
N ARG A 45 15.10 -4.58 10.37
CA ARG A 45 16.51 -4.83 10.73
C ARG A 45 17.40 -3.60 10.53
N MET A 46 16.80 -2.49 10.10
CA MET A 46 17.49 -1.23 9.86
C MET A 46 17.73 -0.52 11.19
N GLY A 47 18.96 -0.03 11.41
CA GLY A 47 19.27 0.86 12.52
C GLY A 47 18.93 2.32 12.19
N GLU A 48 18.78 3.16 13.22
CA GLU A 48 18.38 4.58 13.07
C GLU A 48 19.37 5.38 12.21
N GLU A 49 20.67 5.12 12.31
CA GLU A 49 21.69 5.80 11.51
C GLU A 49 21.46 5.61 10.00
N LYS A 50 21.17 4.37 9.59
CA LYS A 50 20.82 4.04 8.20
C LYS A 50 19.50 4.69 7.78
N ALA A 51 18.49 4.63 8.65
CA ALA A 51 17.21 5.29 8.39
C ALA A 51 17.35 6.80 8.21
N HIS A 52 18.15 7.46 9.05
CA HIS A 52 18.47 8.88 8.87
C HIS A 52 19.22 9.17 7.57
N ALA A 53 20.16 8.31 7.16
CA ALA A 53 20.87 8.48 5.90
C ALA A 53 19.93 8.41 4.69
N ILE A 54 19.02 7.43 4.68
CA ILE A 54 17.96 7.30 3.67
C ILE A 54 17.08 8.56 3.68
N GLY A 55 16.56 8.95 4.85
CA GLY A 55 15.69 10.12 4.98
C GLY A 55 16.33 11.40 4.41
N ARG A 56 17.61 11.66 4.73
CA ARG A 56 18.34 12.81 4.17
C ARG A 56 18.48 12.75 2.64
N ALA A 57 18.71 11.55 2.08
CA ALA A 57 18.82 11.41 0.63
C ALA A 57 17.48 11.69 -0.07
N PHE A 58 16.39 11.19 0.48
CA PHE A 58 15.04 11.40 -0.08
C PHE A 58 14.58 12.85 0.08
N ASP A 59 14.84 13.49 1.22
CA ASP A 59 14.54 14.90 1.46
C ASP A 59 15.30 15.81 0.48
N ALA A 60 16.59 15.54 0.25
CA ALA A 60 17.43 16.31 -0.67
C ALA A 60 16.89 16.30 -2.12
N GLU A 61 16.30 15.21 -2.56
CA GLU A 61 15.70 15.08 -3.89
C GLU A 61 14.23 15.51 -3.93
N GLY A 62 13.60 15.79 -2.77
CA GLY A 62 12.18 16.10 -2.66
C GLY A 62 11.30 14.92 -3.04
N VAL A 63 11.73 13.70 -2.77
CA VAL A 63 10.98 12.46 -2.99
C VAL A 63 10.40 11.99 -1.65
N GLU A 64 9.08 11.80 -1.59
CA GLU A 64 8.42 11.32 -0.38
C GLU A 64 8.68 9.82 -0.17
N ILE A 65 8.74 9.39 1.09
CA ILE A 65 8.93 7.97 1.42
C ILE A 65 7.76 7.43 2.24
N SER A 66 7.28 6.24 1.89
CA SER A 66 6.40 5.40 2.69
C SER A 66 7.11 4.09 3.04
N VAL A 67 6.51 3.30 3.91
CA VAL A 67 7.04 1.96 4.22
C VAL A 67 5.94 0.91 4.13
N HIS A 68 6.31 -0.27 3.65
CA HIS A 68 5.53 -1.48 3.79
C HIS A 68 6.08 -2.30 4.95
N ALA A 69 5.23 -2.60 5.94
CA ALA A 69 5.59 -3.40 7.09
C ALA A 69 5.79 -4.88 6.71
N PRO A 70 6.46 -5.69 7.55
CA PRO A 70 6.70 -7.10 7.25
C PRO A 70 5.42 -7.89 6.96
N TYR A 71 5.45 -8.75 5.95
CA TYR A 71 4.27 -9.55 5.52
C TYR A 71 3.89 -10.69 6.48
N PHE A 72 4.59 -10.83 7.62
CA PHE A 72 4.25 -11.80 8.67
C PHE A 72 3.12 -11.33 9.61
N ILE A 73 2.67 -10.08 9.48
CA ILE A 73 1.62 -9.51 10.32
C ILE A 73 0.33 -10.30 10.12
N ASN A 74 -0.29 -10.70 11.24
CA ASN A 74 -1.58 -11.36 11.23
C ASN A 74 -2.34 -11.07 12.54
N PHE A 75 -3.20 -10.06 12.51
CA PHE A 75 -4.02 -9.69 13.66
C PHE A 75 -5.17 -10.67 13.92
N ALA A 76 -5.45 -11.63 13.04
CA ALA A 76 -6.40 -12.70 13.28
C ALA A 76 -5.78 -13.98 13.88
N ASN A 77 -4.46 -14.02 14.11
CA ASN A 77 -3.79 -15.21 14.64
C ASN A 77 -4.36 -15.57 16.03
N PRO A 78 -4.74 -16.84 16.31
CA PRO A 78 -5.25 -17.25 17.61
C PRO A 78 -4.19 -17.20 18.74
N GLU A 79 -2.89 -17.21 18.40
CA GLU A 79 -1.79 -17.22 19.34
C GLU A 79 -1.37 -15.80 19.75
N GLU A 80 -1.54 -15.41 21.01
CA GLU A 80 -1.24 -14.07 21.51
C GLU A 80 0.23 -13.67 21.32
N GLU A 81 1.17 -14.61 21.40
CA GLU A 81 2.59 -14.34 21.15
C GLU A 81 2.84 -13.87 19.70
N MET A 82 2.15 -14.47 18.72
CA MET A 82 2.26 -14.08 17.31
C MET A 82 1.61 -12.72 17.05
N VAL A 83 0.55 -12.42 17.77
CA VAL A 83 -0.09 -11.10 17.71
C VAL A 83 0.80 -10.02 18.32
N ALA A 84 1.43 -10.30 19.46
CA ALA A 84 2.40 -9.38 20.06
C ALA A 84 3.55 -9.04 19.09
N LYS A 85 4.05 -10.03 18.33
CA LYS A 85 5.02 -9.79 17.25
C LYS A 85 4.45 -8.90 16.15
N SER A 86 3.16 -9.09 15.77
CA SER A 86 2.51 -8.26 14.75
C SER A 86 2.42 -6.80 15.19
N TYR A 87 2.08 -6.52 16.45
CA TYR A 87 2.15 -5.15 17.00
C TYR A 87 3.55 -4.57 16.90
N GLY A 88 4.58 -5.34 17.31
CA GLY A 88 5.98 -4.93 17.22
C GLY A 88 6.36 -4.56 15.78
N TYR A 89 6.03 -5.40 14.80
CA TYR A 89 6.36 -5.14 13.40
C TYR A 89 5.76 -3.83 12.88
N VAL A 90 4.49 -3.54 13.19
CA VAL A 90 3.86 -2.29 12.75
C VAL A 90 4.49 -1.08 13.42
N LEU A 91 4.69 -1.14 14.75
CA LEU A 91 5.24 -0.03 15.52
C LEU A 91 6.71 0.26 15.15
N ASP A 92 7.51 -0.78 14.97
CA ASP A 92 8.91 -0.60 14.58
C ASP A 92 9.03 -0.07 13.14
N SER A 93 8.16 -0.54 12.23
CA SER A 93 8.07 0.03 10.88
C SER A 93 7.69 1.51 10.92
N ALA A 94 6.71 1.89 11.75
CA ALA A 94 6.29 3.28 11.91
C ALA A 94 7.41 4.17 12.48
N LYS A 95 8.14 3.70 13.49
CA LYS A 95 9.28 4.43 14.07
C LYS A 95 10.37 4.67 13.01
N MET A 96 10.74 3.63 12.25
CA MET A 96 11.74 3.78 11.18
C MET A 96 11.23 4.65 10.03
N CYS A 97 9.96 4.53 9.66
CA CYS A 97 9.33 5.42 8.68
C CYS A 97 9.45 6.89 9.10
N ARG A 98 9.15 7.21 10.37
CA ARG A 98 9.29 8.56 10.93
C ARG A 98 10.73 9.05 10.88
N VAL A 99 11.70 8.20 11.23
CA VAL A 99 13.13 8.53 11.18
C VAL A 99 13.57 8.84 9.73
N MET A 100 13.00 8.15 8.75
CA MET A 100 13.21 8.43 7.32
C MET A 100 12.42 9.65 6.81
N GLY A 101 11.62 10.32 7.64
CA GLY A 101 10.80 11.47 7.24
C GLY A 101 9.45 11.09 6.59
N GLY A 102 9.13 9.81 6.52
CA GLY A 102 7.86 9.31 5.99
C GLY A 102 6.71 9.39 7.00
N LYS A 103 5.49 9.21 6.50
CA LYS A 103 4.26 9.27 7.31
C LYS A 103 3.28 8.12 7.06
N ARG A 104 3.57 7.20 6.14
CA ARG A 104 2.64 6.15 5.70
C ARG A 104 3.23 4.77 5.95
N ILE A 105 2.44 3.91 6.60
CA ILE A 105 2.81 2.54 6.92
C ILE A 105 1.74 1.62 6.34
N VAL A 106 2.06 0.92 5.26
CA VAL A 106 1.20 -0.12 4.70
C VAL A 106 1.44 -1.43 5.42
N PHE A 107 0.39 -2.19 5.65
CA PHE A 107 0.50 -3.52 6.24
C PHE A 107 -0.65 -4.45 5.82
N HIS A 108 -0.35 -5.73 5.65
CA HIS A 108 -1.34 -6.79 5.51
C HIS A 108 -2.04 -7.00 6.85
N PRO A 109 -3.39 -6.88 6.94
CA PRO A 109 -4.03 -6.91 8.27
C PRO A 109 -4.09 -8.31 8.87
N ALA A 110 -4.48 -9.34 8.08
CA ALA A 110 -4.72 -10.67 8.62
C ALA A 110 -4.92 -11.77 7.57
N ALA A 111 -4.93 -13.01 8.05
CA ALA A 111 -5.41 -14.18 7.33
C ALA A 111 -6.30 -15.02 8.27
N HIS A 112 -7.41 -15.60 7.75
CA HIS A 112 -8.36 -16.29 8.62
C HIS A 112 -7.90 -17.69 9.06
N GLY A 113 -6.90 -18.27 8.38
CA GLY A 113 -6.35 -19.58 8.73
C GLY A 113 -7.43 -20.68 8.63
N LYS A 114 -7.65 -21.36 9.76
CA LYS A 114 -8.68 -22.43 9.90
C LYS A 114 -10.00 -21.94 10.50
N ASP A 115 -10.03 -20.69 10.99
CA ASP A 115 -11.21 -20.14 11.64
C ASP A 115 -12.28 -19.73 10.60
N ALA A 116 -13.54 -19.67 11.05
CA ALA A 116 -14.56 -19.02 10.26
C ALA A 116 -14.19 -17.54 10.02
N ARG A 117 -14.39 -17.09 8.79
CA ARG A 117 -13.89 -15.76 8.35
C ARG A 117 -14.36 -14.64 9.27
N GLU A 118 -15.65 -14.59 9.60
CA GLU A 118 -16.20 -13.51 10.44
C GLU A 118 -15.62 -13.51 11.86
N ILE A 119 -15.30 -14.67 12.42
CA ILE A 119 -14.61 -14.77 13.72
C ILE A 119 -13.21 -14.18 13.62
N ALA A 120 -12.48 -14.50 12.57
CA ALA A 120 -11.13 -13.98 12.33
C ALA A 120 -11.14 -12.46 12.05
N VAL A 121 -12.12 -11.96 11.29
CA VAL A 121 -12.30 -10.52 11.02
C VAL A 121 -12.60 -9.76 12.31
N SER A 122 -13.55 -10.23 13.14
CA SER A 122 -13.88 -9.61 14.43
C SER A 122 -12.66 -9.58 15.36
N ARG A 123 -11.89 -10.67 15.39
CA ARG A 123 -10.65 -10.74 16.18
C ARG A 123 -9.61 -9.74 15.69
N ALA A 124 -9.42 -9.61 14.38
CA ALA A 124 -8.50 -8.62 13.81
C ALA A 124 -8.94 -7.19 14.14
N GLU A 125 -10.25 -6.89 14.04
CA GLU A 125 -10.80 -5.59 14.42
C GLU A 125 -10.53 -5.24 15.89
N ASP A 126 -10.77 -6.17 16.82
CA ASP A 126 -10.53 -5.92 18.26
C ASP A 126 -9.03 -5.66 18.52
N ARG A 127 -8.15 -6.34 17.80
CA ARG A 127 -6.70 -6.13 17.91
C ARG A 127 -6.22 -4.85 17.25
N LEU A 128 -6.90 -4.37 16.22
CA LEU A 128 -6.62 -3.04 15.67
C LEU A 128 -7.00 -1.92 16.66
N LYS A 129 -8.01 -2.12 17.52
CA LYS A 129 -8.31 -1.22 18.65
C LYS A 129 -7.12 -1.17 19.63
N VAL A 130 -6.51 -2.33 19.92
CA VAL A 130 -5.30 -2.40 20.77
C VAL A 130 -4.09 -1.78 20.07
N LEU A 131 -3.91 -2.03 18.77
CA LEU A 131 -2.84 -1.38 17.99
C LEU A 131 -2.99 0.14 18.01
N ARG A 132 -4.20 0.68 17.86
CA ARG A 132 -4.49 2.11 18.01
C ARG A 132 -3.99 2.65 19.34
N ASP A 133 -4.29 1.96 20.44
CA ASP A 133 -3.85 2.39 21.77
C ASP A 133 -2.31 2.43 21.86
N TYR A 134 -1.62 1.45 21.29
CA TYR A 134 -0.15 1.47 21.19
C TYR A 134 0.37 2.59 20.28
N ILE A 135 -0.31 2.91 19.18
CA ILE A 135 0.05 4.04 18.30
C ILE A 135 0.02 5.35 19.11
N TYR A 136 -1.06 5.59 19.85
CA TYR A 136 -1.20 6.79 20.69
C TYR A 136 -0.16 6.81 21.83
N LEU A 137 0.05 5.67 22.50
CA LEU A 137 1.04 5.57 23.59
C LEU A 137 2.48 5.85 23.11
N ASN A 138 2.80 5.53 21.86
CA ASN A 138 4.11 5.81 21.26
C ASN A 138 4.18 7.18 20.56
N GLY A 139 3.14 8.02 20.63
CA GLY A 139 3.11 9.32 20.00
C GLY A 139 3.15 9.27 18.47
N LEU A 140 2.56 8.22 17.85
CA LEU A 140 2.60 7.97 16.40
C LEU A 140 1.29 8.35 15.70
N GLN A 141 0.36 9.02 16.37
CA GLN A 141 -0.99 9.32 15.86
C GLN A 141 -1.03 10.36 14.73
N ASP A 142 0.08 11.01 14.43
CA ASP A 142 0.24 11.91 13.27
C ASP A 142 0.68 11.18 11.98
N MET A 143 0.81 9.85 12.06
CA MET A 143 1.13 8.99 10.91
C MET A 143 -0.12 8.28 10.40
N MET A 144 -0.09 7.83 9.15
CA MET A 144 -1.16 7.07 8.50
C MET A 144 -0.82 5.59 8.53
N PHE A 145 -1.65 4.79 9.17
CA PHE A 145 -1.55 3.33 9.19
C PHE A 145 -2.52 2.77 8.15
N CYS A 146 -1.99 2.12 7.11
CA CYS A 146 -2.73 1.78 5.92
C CYS A 146 -2.96 0.25 5.82
N PRO A 147 -4.05 -0.29 6.40
CA PRO A 147 -4.42 -1.69 6.16
C PRO A 147 -4.76 -1.88 4.68
N GLU A 148 -4.21 -2.93 4.08
CA GLU A 148 -4.25 -3.15 2.64
C GLU A 148 -5.36 -4.13 2.24
N THR A 149 -6.02 -3.85 1.09
CA THR A 149 -6.90 -4.83 0.45
C THR A 149 -6.07 -6.00 -0.11
N MET A 150 -6.54 -7.24 0.09
CA MET A 150 -5.76 -8.46 -0.17
C MET A 150 -6.31 -9.31 -1.32
N GLY A 151 -5.41 -9.82 -2.16
CA GLY A 151 -5.74 -10.56 -3.37
C GLY A 151 -6.08 -12.04 -3.16
N LYS A 152 -5.52 -12.71 -2.13
CA LYS A 152 -5.78 -14.13 -1.86
C LYS A 152 -7.04 -14.33 -1.03
N LEU A 153 -7.88 -15.30 -1.39
CA LEU A 153 -9.13 -15.57 -0.66
C LEU A 153 -8.91 -15.93 0.82
N ALA A 154 -7.77 -16.55 1.16
CA ALA A 154 -7.44 -16.89 2.54
C ALA A 154 -7.01 -15.69 3.40
N GLN A 155 -6.65 -14.57 2.78
CA GLN A 155 -6.33 -13.34 3.48
C GLN A 155 -7.59 -12.52 3.77
N ILE A 156 -7.60 -11.82 4.89
CA ILE A 156 -8.62 -10.84 5.28
C ILE A 156 -8.19 -9.50 4.70
N GLY A 157 -9.08 -8.86 3.97
CA GLY A 157 -8.80 -7.61 3.27
C GLY A 157 -9.69 -7.42 2.04
N THR A 158 -11.00 -7.79 2.12
CA THR A 158 -11.97 -7.30 1.14
C THR A 158 -12.16 -5.79 1.33
N PRO A 159 -12.69 -5.05 0.35
CA PRO A 159 -13.02 -3.64 0.51
C PRO A 159 -13.83 -3.38 1.79
N GLU A 160 -14.87 -4.16 2.07
CA GLU A 160 -15.73 -4.02 3.25
C GLU A 160 -14.96 -4.28 4.56
N GLU A 161 -14.06 -5.27 4.58
CA GLU A 161 -13.24 -5.57 5.74
C GLU A 161 -12.23 -4.45 6.03
N ILE A 162 -11.60 -3.89 4.98
CA ILE A 162 -10.68 -2.75 5.14
C ILE A 162 -11.43 -1.50 5.61
N ILE A 163 -12.62 -1.23 5.07
CA ILE A 163 -13.49 -0.15 5.56
C ILE A 163 -13.78 -0.35 7.04
N ARG A 164 -14.18 -1.56 7.45
CA ARG A 164 -14.46 -1.90 8.86
C ARG A 164 -13.24 -1.64 9.75
N PHE A 165 -12.04 -1.99 9.29
CA PHE A 165 -10.79 -1.72 10.02
C PHE A 165 -10.48 -0.23 10.11
N CYS A 166 -10.68 0.52 9.04
CA CYS A 166 -10.48 1.97 9.05
C CYS A 166 -11.50 2.72 9.95
N LEU A 167 -12.69 2.15 10.16
CA LEU A 167 -13.70 2.73 11.06
C LEU A 167 -13.33 2.58 12.55
N VAL A 168 -12.33 1.78 12.89
CA VAL A 168 -11.82 1.65 14.28
C VAL A 168 -11.27 2.98 14.80
N ASP A 169 -10.52 3.72 13.97
CA ASP A 169 -9.95 5.01 14.33
C ASP A 169 -9.49 5.79 13.08
N GLU A 170 -9.30 7.11 13.23
CA GLU A 170 -8.87 7.99 12.14
C GLU A 170 -7.39 7.81 11.74
N VAL A 171 -6.57 7.19 12.57
CA VAL A 171 -5.18 6.83 12.23
C VAL A 171 -5.11 5.79 11.11
N TYR A 172 -6.20 5.05 10.89
CA TYR A 172 -6.30 4.07 9.81
C TYR A 172 -6.87 4.72 8.55
N THR A 173 -6.05 4.73 7.50
CA THR A 173 -6.43 5.16 6.14
C THR A 173 -6.25 3.98 5.20
N PRO A 174 -7.18 3.66 4.30
CA PRO A 174 -7.05 2.44 3.50
C PRO A 174 -5.84 2.51 2.55
N CYS A 175 -5.17 1.36 2.39
CA CYS A 175 -4.41 1.07 1.20
C CYS A 175 -5.30 0.21 0.27
N ILE A 176 -5.67 0.78 -0.87
CA ILE A 176 -6.42 0.03 -1.88
C ILE A 176 -5.43 -0.47 -2.92
N ASP A 177 -5.14 -1.77 -2.90
CA ASP A 177 -4.47 -2.43 -4.01
C ASP A 177 -5.54 -2.87 -5.02
N PHE A 178 -5.58 -2.17 -6.16
CA PHE A 178 -6.56 -2.44 -7.22
C PHE A 178 -6.25 -3.75 -7.95
N GLY A 179 -4.98 -4.14 -8.02
CA GLY A 179 -4.58 -5.45 -8.54
C GLY A 179 -5.10 -6.58 -7.68
N HIS A 180 -4.97 -6.47 -6.35
CA HIS A 180 -5.49 -7.43 -5.38
C HIS A 180 -7.02 -7.55 -5.46
N VAL A 181 -7.75 -6.44 -5.47
CA VAL A 181 -9.22 -6.44 -5.61
C VAL A 181 -9.61 -7.13 -6.91
N ASN A 182 -9.01 -6.73 -8.04
CA ASN A 182 -9.28 -7.33 -9.34
C ASN A 182 -8.99 -8.84 -9.38
N ALA A 183 -7.87 -9.27 -8.80
CA ALA A 183 -7.49 -10.67 -8.77
C ALA A 183 -8.44 -11.52 -7.88
N ARG A 184 -8.78 -10.99 -6.71
CA ARG A 184 -9.72 -11.63 -5.78
C ARG A 184 -11.10 -11.84 -6.40
N GLU A 185 -11.58 -10.86 -7.15
CA GLU A 185 -12.89 -10.84 -7.80
C GLU A 185 -12.86 -11.32 -9.25
N GLN A 186 -11.80 -12.06 -9.62
CA GLN A 186 -11.67 -12.76 -10.91
C GLN A 186 -11.78 -11.83 -12.13
N GLY A 187 -11.20 -10.62 -12.04
CA GLY A 187 -11.18 -9.66 -13.15
C GLY A 187 -12.39 -8.72 -13.16
N SER A 188 -12.80 -8.21 -12.01
CA SER A 188 -13.97 -7.32 -11.87
C SER A 188 -13.73 -5.89 -12.36
N LEU A 189 -12.49 -5.37 -12.25
CA LEU A 189 -12.16 -3.98 -12.57
C LEU A 189 -11.81 -3.81 -14.05
N LYS A 190 -12.81 -3.53 -14.88
CA LYS A 190 -12.67 -3.42 -16.35
C LYS A 190 -12.95 -2.02 -16.89
N THR A 191 -13.88 -1.30 -16.27
CA THR A 191 -14.38 -0.01 -16.77
C THR A 191 -14.32 1.05 -15.68
N ALA A 192 -14.39 2.33 -16.06
CA ALA A 192 -14.47 3.42 -15.09
C ALA A 192 -15.67 3.26 -14.13
N ALA A 193 -16.77 2.63 -14.55
CA ALA A 193 -17.91 2.38 -13.67
C ALA A 193 -17.57 1.41 -12.53
N ASP A 194 -16.72 0.39 -12.78
CA ASP A 194 -16.31 -0.56 -11.76
C ASP A 194 -15.44 0.11 -10.70
N TYR A 195 -14.47 0.91 -11.12
CA TYR A 195 -13.61 1.70 -10.20
C TYR A 195 -14.41 2.75 -9.43
N ARG A 196 -15.39 3.39 -10.10
CA ARG A 196 -16.27 4.35 -9.44
C ARG A 196 -17.05 3.69 -8.32
N ALA A 197 -17.72 2.57 -8.59
CA ALA A 197 -18.50 1.85 -7.61
C ALA A 197 -17.66 1.44 -6.39
N LEU A 198 -16.42 0.95 -6.63
CA LEU A 198 -15.49 0.60 -5.56
C LEU A 198 -15.13 1.84 -4.71
N LEU A 199 -14.72 2.95 -5.33
CA LEU A 199 -14.32 4.17 -4.62
C LEU A 199 -15.51 4.84 -3.90
N GLU A 200 -16.72 4.82 -4.49
CA GLU A 200 -17.94 5.31 -3.84
C GLU A 200 -18.22 4.55 -2.54
N THR A 201 -18.00 3.23 -2.49
CA THR A 201 -18.16 2.43 -1.28
C THR A 201 -17.24 2.92 -0.14
N PHE A 202 -15.99 3.22 -0.45
CA PHE A 202 -15.04 3.79 0.53
C PHE A 202 -15.40 5.23 0.92
N LEU A 203 -15.73 6.08 -0.06
CA LEU A 203 -16.11 7.49 0.17
C LEU A 203 -17.35 7.62 1.05
N GLU A 204 -18.38 6.79 0.82
CA GLU A 204 -19.61 6.78 1.60
C GLU A 204 -19.36 6.44 3.07
N LYS A 205 -18.45 5.50 3.36
CA LYS A 205 -18.21 5.00 4.72
C LYS A 205 -17.13 5.79 5.48
N LEU A 206 -16.06 6.20 4.79
CA LEU A 206 -14.91 6.83 5.42
C LEU A 206 -14.90 8.37 5.26
N GLY A 207 -15.68 8.89 4.33
CA GLY A 207 -15.76 10.31 4.04
C GLY A 207 -14.64 10.82 3.13
N TYR A 208 -14.90 11.96 2.47
CA TYR A 208 -14.01 12.52 1.45
C TYR A 208 -12.63 12.91 2.01
N GLU A 209 -12.55 13.54 3.17
CA GLU A 209 -11.29 14.05 3.72
C GLU A 209 -10.29 12.91 4.00
N ARG A 210 -10.77 11.76 4.51
CA ARG A 210 -9.93 10.57 4.72
C ARG A 210 -9.50 9.94 3.40
N MET A 211 -10.43 9.87 2.44
CA MET A 211 -10.17 9.27 1.14
C MET A 211 -9.38 10.16 0.19
N LYS A 212 -9.37 11.47 0.40
CA LYS A 212 -8.69 12.41 -0.50
C LYS A 212 -7.22 12.05 -0.74
N HIS A 213 -6.53 11.59 0.30
CA HIS A 213 -5.11 11.25 0.27
C HIS A 213 -4.82 9.80 0.64
N PHE A 214 -5.73 8.87 0.30
CA PHE A 214 -5.54 7.46 0.62
C PHE A 214 -4.30 6.86 -0.07
N HIS A 215 -3.91 5.66 0.36
CA HIS A 215 -2.79 4.94 -0.23
C HIS A 215 -3.29 3.99 -1.33
N VAL A 216 -2.54 3.88 -2.41
CA VAL A 216 -2.86 3.01 -3.55
C VAL A 216 -1.65 2.15 -3.89
N HIS A 217 -1.87 0.84 -3.97
CA HIS A 217 -1.02 -0.06 -4.72
C HIS A 217 -1.66 -0.39 -6.06
N PHE A 218 -0.83 -0.52 -7.07
CA PHE A 218 -1.30 -0.86 -8.41
C PHE A 218 -0.27 -1.70 -9.17
N SER A 219 -0.73 -2.83 -9.68
CA SER A 219 -0.04 -3.63 -10.70
C SER A 219 -1.06 -4.50 -11.42
N LYS A 220 -0.71 -5.04 -12.58
CA LYS A 220 -1.44 -6.18 -13.14
C LYS A 220 -1.13 -7.41 -12.31
N ILE A 221 -2.12 -8.29 -12.09
CA ILE A 221 -1.95 -9.48 -11.26
C ILE A 221 -2.48 -10.72 -11.98
N MET A 222 -1.62 -11.75 -12.07
CA MET A 222 -2.08 -13.09 -12.44
C MET A 222 -2.92 -13.65 -11.30
N TYR A 223 -4.08 -14.22 -11.63
CA TYR A 223 -4.99 -14.81 -10.65
C TYR A 223 -5.55 -16.15 -11.11
N GLY A 224 -6.07 -16.89 -10.16
CA GLY A 224 -6.74 -18.18 -10.35
C GLY A 224 -7.88 -18.36 -9.36
N ALA A 225 -8.42 -19.56 -9.24
CA ALA A 225 -9.57 -19.85 -8.39
C ALA A 225 -9.41 -19.47 -6.90
N LYS A 226 -8.19 -19.27 -6.41
CA LYS A 226 -7.89 -18.85 -5.04
C LYS A 226 -7.49 -17.36 -4.93
N GLY A 227 -7.74 -16.58 -5.97
CA GLY A 227 -7.34 -15.18 -6.08
C GLY A 227 -5.94 -15.00 -6.64
N GLU A 228 -5.20 -14.03 -6.14
CA GLU A 228 -3.86 -13.66 -6.56
C GLU A 228 -2.86 -14.82 -6.61
N ILE A 229 -2.05 -14.83 -7.68
CA ILE A 229 -0.92 -15.77 -7.84
C ILE A 229 0.41 -14.98 -7.78
N LYS A 230 0.56 -13.92 -8.60
CA LYS A 230 1.75 -13.06 -8.63
C LYS A 230 1.47 -11.73 -9.32
N HIS A 231 2.24 -10.71 -8.94
CA HIS A 231 2.30 -9.44 -9.63
C HIS A 231 2.93 -9.60 -11.02
N LEU A 232 2.43 -8.81 -11.95
CA LEU A 232 2.88 -8.74 -13.35
C LEU A 232 3.31 -7.31 -13.67
N THR A 233 3.76 -7.08 -14.88
CA THR A 233 4.08 -5.76 -15.41
C THR A 233 2.96 -5.25 -16.32
N PHE A 234 2.98 -3.97 -16.68
CA PHE A 234 2.02 -3.39 -17.62
C PHE A 234 2.13 -3.98 -19.05
N ALA A 235 3.24 -4.66 -19.34
CA ALA A 235 3.40 -5.38 -20.62
C ALA A 235 2.54 -6.65 -20.74
N ASP A 236 1.94 -7.14 -19.63
CA ASP A 236 1.02 -8.28 -19.70
C ASP A 236 -0.29 -7.86 -20.39
N GLU A 237 -0.72 -8.65 -21.38
CA GLU A 237 -1.94 -8.39 -22.14
C GLU A 237 -3.12 -9.27 -21.71
N LYS A 238 -2.88 -10.25 -20.84
CA LYS A 238 -3.89 -11.23 -20.44
C LYS A 238 -4.63 -10.83 -19.17
N TYR A 239 -3.89 -10.25 -18.22
CA TYR A 239 -4.44 -9.89 -16.91
C TYR A 239 -4.47 -8.38 -16.75
N GLY A 240 -5.44 -7.91 -15.95
CA GLY A 240 -5.55 -6.52 -15.51
C GLY A 240 -5.21 -6.36 -14.03
N PRO A 241 -5.64 -5.25 -13.45
CA PRO A 241 -6.51 -4.23 -14.05
C PRO A 241 -5.73 -3.23 -14.93
N GLU A 242 -6.44 -2.41 -15.72
CA GLU A 242 -5.86 -1.28 -16.45
C GLU A 242 -5.97 0.01 -15.64
N PHE A 243 -4.97 0.91 -15.77
CA PHE A 243 -4.90 2.11 -14.92
C PHE A 243 -5.72 3.29 -15.48
N GLU A 244 -5.88 3.41 -16.79
CA GLU A 244 -6.57 4.55 -17.41
C GLU A 244 -7.99 4.78 -16.91
N PRO A 245 -8.84 3.74 -16.70
CA PRO A 245 -10.16 3.93 -16.12
C PRO A 245 -10.12 4.47 -14.69
N LEU A 246 -9.14 4.03 -13.88
CA LEU A 246 -8.92 4.56 -12.53
C LEU A 246 -8.50 6.03 -12.58
N ALA A 247 -7.57 6.39 -13.46
CA ALA A 247 -7.10 7.76 -13.62
C ALA A 247 -8.26 8.75 -13.86
N ALA A 248 -9.21 8.36 -14.72
CA ALA A 248 -10.39 9.17 -15.01
C ALA A 248 -11.28 9.37 -13.76
N VAL A 249 -11.50 8.31 -12.97
CA VAL A 249 -12.33 8.39 -11.75
C VAL A 249 -11.63 9.18 -10.64
N LEU A 250 -10.31 9.04 -10.48
CA LEU A 250 -9.54 9.85 -9.52
C LEU A 250 -9.64 11.35 -9.84
N HIS A 251 -9.59 11.71 -11.11
CA HIS A 251 -9.79 13.10 -11.56
C HIS A 251 -11.22 13.58 -11.30
N GLU A 252 -12.22 12.79 -11.67
CA GLU A 252 -13.65 13.10 -11.46
C GLU A 252 -13.96 13.39 -9.98
N PHE A 253 -13.46 12.55 -9.08
CA PHE A 253 -13.67 12.69 -7.64
C PHE A 253 -12.72 13.67 -6.96
N LYS A 254 -11.75 14.24 -7.70
CA LYS A 254 -10.70 15.13 -7.15
C LYS A 254 -9.91 14.49 -6.01
N LEU A 255 -9.68 13.19 -6.12
CA LEU A 255 -8.86 12.45 -5.16
C LEU A 255 -7.39 12.63 -5.51
N GLU A 256 -6.56 12.71 -4.48
CA GLU A 256 -5.12 12.94 -4.59
C GLU A 256 -4.32 11.84 -3.84
N PRO A 257 -4.49 10.56 -4.21
CA PRO A 257 -3.83 9.47 -3.52
C PRO A 257 -2.31 9.49 -3.68
N TYR A 258 -1.67 8.70 -2.83
CA TYR A 258 -0.27 8.31 -2.94
C TYR A 258 -0.23 6.94 -3.64
N ILE A 259 0.25 6.89 -4.89
CA ILE A 259 0.18 5.71 -5.76
C ILE A 259 1.54 5.07 -5.90
N VAL A 260 1.60 3.79 -5.58
CA VAL A 260 2.79 2.97 -5.62
C VAL A 260 2.59 1.81 -6.59
N SER A 261 3.54 1.62 -7.51
CA SER A 261 3.56 0.47 -8.42
C SER A 261 4.24 -0.73 -7.78
N GLU A 262 3.58 -1.88 -7.81
CA GLU A 262 4.10 -3.17 -7.36
C GLU A 262 4.39 -4.15 -8.53
N SER A 263 4.56 -3.61 -9.74
CA SER A 263 4.90 -4.42 -10.91
C SER A 263 6.23 -5.16 -10.72
N ASP A 264 6.27 -6.45 -11.07
CA ASP A 264 7.44 -7.31 -10.87
C ASP A 264 8.62 -6.89 -11.76
N GLY A 265 9.64 -6.27 -11.16
CA GLY A 265 10.87 -5.81 -11.84
C GLY A 265 10.78 -4.46 -12.57
N THR A 266 9.58 -3.94 -12.87
CA THR A 266 9.37 -2.68 -13.61
C THR A 266 8.61 -1.63 -12.82
N GLN A 267 8.76 -1.62 -11.50
CA GLN A 267 7.98 -0.77 -10.59
C GLN A 267 8.06 0.72 -10.97
N ALA A 268 9.25 1.23 -11.25
CA ALA A 268 9.44 2.64 -11.57
C ALA A 268 8.95 3.00 -12.99
N GLU A 269 9.15 2.12 -13.97
CA GLU A 269 8.67 2.29 -15.34
C GLU A 269 7.15 2.34 -15.38
N ASP A 270 6.49 1.42 -14.67
CA ASP A 270 5.04 1.34 -14.63
C ASP A 270 4.43 2.47 -13.80
N ALA A 271 5.09 2.88 -12.70
CA ALA A 271 4.72 4.11 -11.98
C ALA A 271 4.79 5.36 -12.87
N ARG A 272 5.84 5.47 -13.71
CA ARG A 272 5.97 6.55 -14.69
C ARG A 272 4.89 6.46 -15.78
N ALA A 273 4.53 5.26 -16.21
CA ALA A 273 3.43 5.06 -17.15
C ALA A 273 2.11 5.54 -16.54
N MET A 274 1.78 5.15 -15.30
CA MET A 274 0.58 5.62 -14.59
C MET A 274 0.55 7.15 -14.47
N LYS A 275 1.68 7.78 -14.14
CA LYS A 275 1.77 9.25 -14.07
C LYS A 275 1.44 9.92 -15.41
N ARG A 276 1.95 9.37 -16.52
CA ARG A 276 1.64 9.86 -17.89
C ARG A 276 0.18 9.67 -18.26
N MET A 277 -0.41 8.50 -17.95
CA MET A 277 -1.84 8.23 -18.16
C MET A 277 -2.71 9.22 -17.39
N TYR A 278 -2.39 9.51 -16.14
CA TYR A 278 -3.11 10.51 -15.35
C TYR A 278 -2.95 11.93 -15.93
N GLN A 279 -1.74 12.32 -16.35
CA GLN A 279 -1.50 13.62 -16.98
C GLN A 279 -2.30 13.78 -18.29
N ALA A 280 -2.50 12.70 -19.04
CA ALA A 280 -3.34 12.73 -20.25
C ALA A 280 -4.83 12.97 -19.96
N VAL A 281 -5.31 12.61 -18.77
CA VAL A 281 -6.69 12.93 -18.32
C VAL A 281 -6.84 14.41 -17.97
N LEU A 282 -5.74 15.10 -17.59
CA LEU A 282 -5.75 16.52 -17.24
C LEU A 282 -5.64 17.44 -18.47
N ALA A 283 -5.24 16.92 -19.63
CA ALA A 283 -5.02 17.68 -20.87
C ALA A 283 -6.31 17.87 -21.65
#